data_571bd4b46bb4632c24e84590193fd4d7
#
_entry.id   571bd4b46bb4632c24e84590193fd4d7
#
_cell.length_a   1.000
_cell.length_b   1.000
_cell.length_c   1.000
_cell.angle_alpha   90.00
_cell.angle_beta   90.00
_cell.angle_gamma   90.00
#
_symmetry.space_group_name_H-M   'P 1'
#
loop_
_entity.id
_entity.type
_entity.pdbx_description
1 polymer ?
#
loop_
_entity_poly.entity_id
_entity_poly.type
_entity_poly.pdbx_seq_one_letter_code
_entity_poly.pdbx_strand_id
1 'polypeptide(L)'
;MRSFNKYRSVDIRDEQAVNEIIQQAREFGTIRGIIHGAGVLADRMIEDKTAEQFDLVYSTKIGGLQALLQATHADPLTFIALFSSSTARFGRTGQVDYAVANEVLNKTAQALARQRQDCRIVSINWGPWDGGMVTPALKKIFAAEGIDVIDLQCGADYLLKELAHCDDHVEVVILGGEGDPANTKPTETAEVTHEGAPSTSVYNLNVNINSMPFLEDHVINGKAVVPMAIVVEWLAQGALHNQPGLIFHGFNNLRVKKGLLLDHKTPVEVELRCGSVENSDGQFIVPMSICNAADGSVYTSADIVLTTNLPPQRPSMEPLVIDGGEINSKDEIYSAGKLFHGPSLQGLTHVVGNNVEGIIALSNVAPMPSKWMNNPLRNQWLADPQALDSSFQMMILWSFSQKKLGSLPSYISEYRQFYEHFPVGSTRIQCRVTKVNNHSATANIDFIDGQSRQLIARINGYECTMTEGLQQAFYNNKLHK
;
A
#
# COMPACT_ATOMS: atom_id res chain seq x y z
N MET A 1 1.66 -15.46 45.15
CA MET A 1 1.65 -16.33 43.96
C MET A 1 3.00 -17.03 43.83
N ARG A 2 3.02 -18.37 43.66
CA ARG A 2 4.29 -19.06 43.37
C ARG A 2 4.57 -18.88 41.90
N SER A 3 5.66 -18.23 41.50
CA SER A 3 6.11 -18.18 40.11
C SER A 3 6.70 -19.55 39.75
N PHE A 4 6.19 -20.12 38.65
CA PHE A 4 6.75 -21.33 38.07
C PHE A 4 7.49 -20.96 36.79
N ASN A 5 8.81 -21.16 36.78
CA ASN A 5 9.61 -21.03 35.56
C ASN A 5 9.78 -22.43 34.95
N LYS A 6 9.30 -22.64 33.74
CA LYS A 6 9.58 -23.84 32.94
C LYS A 6 10.34 -23.46 31.68
N TYR A 7 11.45 -24.15 31.46
CA TYR A 7 12.27 -23.97 30.26
C TYR A 7 12.01 -25.14 29.29
N ARG A 8 11.90 -24.78 28.00
CA ARG A 8 11.85 -25.73 26.89
C ARG A 8 12.76 -25.21 25.78
N SER A 9 13.59 -26.09 25.23
CA SER A 9 14.43 -25.79 24.07
C SER A 9 13.71 -26.27 22.81
N VAL A 10 13.42 -25.34 21.89
CA VAL A 10 12.76 -25.62 20.62
C VAL A 10 13.28 -24.63 19.56
N ASP A 11 13.31 -25.05 18.32
CA ASP A 11 13.48 -24.13 17.21
C ASP A 11 12.16 -23.36 17.00
N ILE A 12 12.20 -22.06 17.21
CA ILE A 12 11.03 -21.18 17.11
C ILE A 12 10.45 -21.16 15.67
N ARG A 13 11.22 -21.61 14.66
CA ARG A 13 10.79 -21.72 13.26
C ARG A 13 9.96 -22.97 12.99
N ASP A 14 9.98 -23.93 13.90
CA ASP A 14 9.19 -25.16 13.80
C ASP A 14 7.79 -24.90 14.37
N GLU A 15 6.83 -24.63 13.49
CA GLU A 15 5.45 -24.33 13.85
C GLU A 15 4.78 -25.44 14.66
N GLN A 16 5.07 -26.71 14.35
CA GLN A 16 4.51 -27.85 15.08
C GLN A 16 5.06 -27.88 16.50
N ALA A 17 6.37 -27.76 16.67
CA ALA A 17 7.01 -27.78 17.98
C ALA A 17 6.59 -26.55 18.83
N VAL A 18 6.41 -25.38 18.22
CA VAL A 18 5.87 -24.18 18.89
C VAL A 18 4.44 -24.46 19.37
N ASN A 19 3.59 -25.02 18.53
CA ASN A 19 2.20 -25.34 18.89
C ASN A 19 2.13 -26.34 20.05
N GLU A 20 2.95 -27.39 20.04
CA GLU A 20 3.03 -28.35 21.13
C GLU A 20 3.42 -27.72 22.47
N ILE A 21 4.41 -26.80 22.46
CA ILE A 21 4.82 -26.09 23.67
C ILE A 21 3.73 -25.15 24.17
N ILE A 22 3.03 -24.45 23.28
CA ILE A 22 1.91 -23.57 23.65
C ILE A 22 0.77 -24.39 24.26
N GLN A 23 0.47 -25.59 23.75
CA GLN A 23 -0.52 -26.50 24.37
C GLN A 23 -0.08 -26.91 25.79
N GLN A 24 1.19 -27.30 25.97
CA GLN A 24 1.73 -27.61 27.30
C GLN A 24 1.67 -26.39 28.24
N ALA A 25 1.93 -25.17 27.73
CA ALA A 25 1.85 -23.97 28.54
C ALA A 25 0.44 -23.71 29.09
N ARG A 26 -0.61 -24.01 28.29
CA ARG A 26 -2.02 -23.88 28.73
C ARG A 26 -2.39 -24.80 29.90
N GLU A 27 -1.67 -25.92 30.11
CA GLU A 27 -1.87 -26.80 31.28
C GLU A 27 -1.55 -26.08 32.61
N PHE A 28 -0.70 -25.02 32.56
CA PHE A 28 -0.32 -24.24 33.74
C PHE A 28 -1.18 -23.00 33.97
N GLY A 29 -2.00 -22.64 33.00
CA GLY A 29 -2.90 -21.49 33.08
C GLY A 29 -3.14 -20.84 31.71
N THR A 30 -3.97 -19.82 31.73
CA THR A 30 -4.31 -19.04 30.53
C THR A 30 -3.10 -18.22 30.09
N ILE A 31 -2.75 -18.31 28.81
CA ILE A 31 -1.69 -17.47 28.22
C ILE A 31 -2.22 -16.04 28.11
N ARG A 32 -1.54 -15.11 28.75
CA ARG A 32 -1.93 -13.70 28.81
C ARG A 32 -1.01 -12.78 28.07
N GLY A 33 0.20 -13.22 27.69
CA GLY A 33 1.13 -12.37 27.01
C GLY A 33 2.21 -13.11 26.27
N ILE A 34 2.82 -12.44 25.32
CA ILE A 34 3.97 -12.89 24.53
C ILE A 34 5.09 -11.88 24.70
N ILE A 35 6.31 -12.37 24.97
CA ILE A 35 7.54 -11.62 24.81
C ILE A 35 8.37 -12.35 23.77
N HIS A 36 8.50 -11.77 22.57
CA HIS A 36 9.26 -12.37 21.48
C HIS A 36 10.64 -11.72 21.39
N GLY A 37 11.65 -12.44 21.90
CA GLY A 37 13.05 -12.02 21.88
C GLY A 37 13.96 -12.93 21.06
N ALA A 38 13.41 -13.90 20.32
CA ALA A 38 14.20 -14.80 19.49
C ALA A 38 14.96 -14.03 18.39
N GLY A 39 16.20 -14.44 18.14
CA GLY A 39 17.03 -13.84 17.10
C GLY A 39 18.39 -14.50 17.00
N VAL A 40 18.96 -14.43 15.81
CA VAL A 40 20.33 -14.87 15.52
C VAL A 40 21.02 -13.79 14.69
N LEU A 41 22.35 -13.80 14.67
CA LEU A 41 23.17 -12.90 13.84
C LEU A 41 23.93 -13.71 12.79
N ALA A 42 23.99 -13.16 11.59
CA ALA A 42 24.78 -13.69 10.48
C ALA A 42 25.49 -12.54 9.74
N ASP A 43 26.14 -11.67 10.51
CA ASP A 43 26.73 -10.40 10.04
C ASP A 43 27.69 -10.62 8.87
N ARG A 44 27.40 -9.96 7.75
CA ARG A 44 28.19 -9.93 6.51
C ARG A 44 27.89 -8.66 5.75
N MET A 45 28.89 -8.19 4.99
CA MET A 45 28.63 -7.11 4.02
C MET A 45 27.58 -7.57 2.99
N ILE A 46 26.82 -6.64 2.42
CA ILE A 46 25.67 -6.96 1.58
C ILE A 46 26.11 -7.75 0.31
N GLU A 47 27.29 -7.45 -0.22
CA GLU A 47 27.89 -8.13 -1.37
C GLU A 47 28.34 -9.58 -1.07
N ASP A 48 28.60 -9.90 0.21
CA ASP A 48 29.08 -11.22 0.65
C ASP A 48 27.98 -12.05 1.33
N LYS A 49 26.77 -11.48 1.48
CA LYS A 49 25.67 -12.13 2.18
C LYS A 49 24.95 -13.14 1.28
N THR A 50 24.80 -14.38 1.77
CA THR A 50 24.03 -15.41 1.07
C THR A 50 22.55 -15.36 1.43
N ALA A 51 21.71 -15.93 0.53
CA ALA A 51 20.26 -16.04 0.79
C ALA A 51 19.97 -16.85 2.06
N GLU A 52 20.71 -17.94 2.30
CA GLU A 52 20.55 -18.81 3.48
C GLU A 52 20.84 -18.05 4.79
N GLN A 53 21.84 -17.17 4.78
CA GLN A 53 22.17 -16.34 5.94
C GLN A 53 21.05 -15.32 6.20
N PHE A 54 20.54 -14.70 5.15
CA PHE A 54 19.40 -13.79 5.24
C PHE A 54 18.16 -14.51 5.79
N ASP A 55 17.82 -15.66 5.19
CA ASP A 55 16.65 -16.44 5.58
C ASP A 55 16.75 -16.99 7.00
N LEU A 56 17.93 -17.35 7.47
CA LEU A 56 18.16 -17.79 8.85
C LEU A 56 17.79 -16.68 9.84
N VAL A 57 18.26 -15.45 9.63
CA VAL A 57 17.99 -14.31 10.50
C VAL A 57 16.53 -13.90 10.42
N TYR A 58 16.01 -13.78 9.21
CA TYR A 58 14.63 -13.36 8.95
C TYR A 58 13.61 -14.37 9.49
N SER A 59 13.76 -15.66 9.16
CA SER A 59 12.81 -16.70 9.60
C SER A 59 12.81 -16.91 11.10
N THR A 60 13.96 -16.75 11.79
CA THR A 60 14.02 -16.83 13.24
C THR A 60 13.19 -15.75 13.93
N LYS A 61 13.23 -14.52 13.42
CA LYS A 61 12.44 -13.42 13.98
C LYS A 61 11.00 -13.42 13.48
N ILE A 62 10.80 -13.45 12.19
CA ILE A 62 9.48 -13.25 11.61
C ILE A 62 8.69 -14.56 11.55
N GLY A 63 9.27 -15.65 11.07
CA GLY A 63 8.65 -16.97 11.10
C GLY A 63 8.32 -17.41 12.52
N GLY A 64 9.26 -17.20 13.47
CA GLY A 64 9.03 -17.48 14.88
C GLY A 64 7.89 -16.66 15.50
N LEU A 65 7.79 -15.38 15.17
CA LEU A 65 6.64 -14.57 15.60
C LEU A 65 5.32 -15.07 15.00
N GLN A 66 5.31 -15.41 13.73
CA GLN A 66 4.13 -15.95 13.04
C GLN A 66 3.64 -17.26 13.69
N ALA A 67 4.56 -18.17 13.97
CA ALA A 67 4.24 -19.43 14.66
C ALA A 67 3.62 -19.19 16.06
N LEU A 68 4.19 -18.24 16.85
CA LEU A 68 3.63 -17.85 18.15
C LEU A 68 2.23 -17.25 18.02
N LEU A 69 2.03 -16.31 17.11
CA LEU A 69 0.74 -15.63 16.90
C LEU A 69 -0.34 -16.63 16.44
N GLN A 70 0.02 -17.55 15.55
CA GLN A 70 -0.89 -18.60 15.10
C GLN A 70 -1.25 -19.57 16.24
N ALA A 71 -0.27 -20.05 17.00
CA ALA A 71 -0.49 -20.96 18.11
C ALA A 71 -1.32 -20.33 19.23
N THR A 72 -1.26 -19.00 19.41
CA THR A 72 -1.96 -18.27 20.48
C THR A 72 -3.15 -17.44 20.00
N HIS A 73 -3.63 -17.67 18.77
CA HIS A 73 -4.68 -16.83 18.18
C HIS A 73 -5.98 -16.78 19.00
N ALA A 74 -6.33 -17.88 19.68
CA ALA A 74 -7.51 -18.00 20.52
C ALA A 74 -7.28 -17.61 22.00
N ASP A 75 -6.04 -17.30 22.39
CA ASP A 75 -5.75 -16.93 23.78
C ASP A 75 -6.12 -15.48 24.05
N PRO A 76 -6.63 -15.14 25.24
CA PRO A 76 -6.99 -13.78 25.61
C PRO A 76 -5.73 -12.99 26.01
N LEU A 77 -4.87 -12.70 25.03
CA LEU A 77 -3.63 -11.96 25.23
C LEU A 77 -3.94 -10.54 25.67
N THR A 78 -3.27 -10.09 26.72
CA THR A 78 -3.34 -8.71 27.25
C THR A 78 -2.14 -7.88 26.84
N PHE A 79 -1.02 -8.53 26.45
CA PHE A 79 0.12 -7.82 25.90
C PHE A 79 0.93 -8.68 24.92
N ILE A 80 1.63 -8.02 23.99
CA ILE A 80 2.65 -8.58 23.09
C ILE A 80 3.82 -7.61 23.05
N ALA A 81 5.00 -8.05 23.53
CA ALA A 81 6.26 -7.29 23.46
C ALA A 81 7.19 -7.90 22.43
N LEU A 82 7.60 -7.13 21.43
CA LEU A 82 8.54 -7.55 20.40
C LEU A 82 9.90 -6.91 20.63
N PHE A 83 10.94 -7.75 20.74
CA PHE A 83 12.32 -7.27 20.89
C PHE A 83 12.89 -6.99 19.50
N SER A 84 12.71 -5.77 19.05
CA SER A 84 13.34 -5.19 17.89
C SER A 84 14.73 -4.68 18.22
N SER A 85 15.32 -3.86 17.36
CA SER A 85 16.67 -3.32 17.53
C SER A 85 16.76 -1.90 17.01
N SER A 86 17.60 -1.08 17.66
CA SER A 86 18.01 0.23 17.15
C SER A 86 18.59 0.16 15.73
N THR A 87 19.14 -0.99 15.33
CA THR A 87 19.58 -1.27 13.95
C THR A 87 18.45 -1.13 12.93
N ALA A 88 17.20 -1.42 13.28
CA ALA A 88 16.06 -1.20 12.39
C ALA A 88 15.86 0.28 12.04
N ARG A 89 16.18 1.18 12.97
CA ARG A 89 16.00 2.63 12.78
C ARG A 89 17.22 3.33 12.22
N PHE A 90 18.41 2.95 12.68
CA PHE A 90 19.65 3.66 12.37
C PHE A 90 20.55 2.91 11.38
N GLY A 91 20.20 1.66 11.07
CA GLY A 91 21.05 0.78 10.28
C GLY A 91 22.32 0.37 11.01
N ARG A 92 23.01 -0.65 10.53
CA ARG A 92 24.37 -1.03 10.94
C ARG A 92 25.03 -1.78 9.77
N THR A 93 26.26 -1.40 9.47
CA THR A 93 27.06 -2.06 8.44
C THR A 93 27.15 -3.57 8.70
N GLY A 94 26.89 -4.39 7.69
CA GLY A 94 26.92 -5.85 7.76
C GLY A 94 25.65 -6.50 8.33
N GLN A 95 24.64 -5.74 8.73
CA GLN A 95 23.41 -6.24 9.39
C GLN A 95 22.13 -5.98 8.59
N VAL A 96 22.16 -6.04 7.27
CA VAL A 96 21.00 -5.76 6.42
C VAL A 96 19.81 -6.69 6.72
N ASP A 97 20.06 -8.00 6.88
CA ASP A 97 19.06 -9.00 7.25
C ASP A 97 18.45 -8.74 8.63
N TYR A 98 19.32 -8.40 9.60
CA TYR A 98 18.90 -8.09 10.97
C TYR A 98 18.10 -6.78 11.02
N ALA A 99 18.52 -5.75 10.29
CA ALA A 99 17.78 -4.49 10.16
C ALA A 99 16.40 -4.71 9.57
N VAL A 100 16.31 -5.45 8.45
CA VAL A 100 15.04 -5.77 7.77
C VAL A 100 14.12 -6.58 8.69
N ALA A 101 14.61 -7.65 9.32
CA ALA A 101 13.80 -8.48 10.21
C ALA A 101 13.23 -7.68 11.38
N ASN A 102 14.05 -6.82 12.02
CA ASN A 102 13.61 -5.98 13.12
C ASN A 102 12.60 -4.90 12.67
N GLU A 103 12.78 -4.30 11.48
CA GLU A 103 11.79 -3.35 10.96
C GLU A 103 10.46 -4.03 10.63
N VAL A 104 10.49 -5.26 10.13
CA VAL A 104 9.25 -6.05 9.95
C VAL A 104 8.57 -6.33 11.29
N LEU A 105 9.30 -6.57 12.41
CA LEU A 105 8.70 -6.64 13.74
C LEU A 105 7.98 -5.33 14.10
N ASN A 106 8.60 -4.17 13.85
CA ASN A 106 8.00 -2.85 14.12
C ASN A 106 6.69 -2.68 13.35
N LYS A 107 6.68 -2.98 12.06
CA LYS A 107 5.47 -2.89 11.23
C LYS A 107 4.40 -3.91 11.62
N THR A 108 4.81 -5.12 12.03
CA THR A 108 3.89 -6.13 12.54
C THR A 108 3.24 -5.68 13.85
N ALA A 109 3.99 -5.07 14.76
CA ALA A 109 3.44 -4.51 16.00
C ALA A 109 2.37 -3.44 15.71
N GLN A 110 2.64 -2.52 14.78
CA GLN A 110 1.69 -1.49 14.37
C GLN A 110 0.41 -2.09 13.75
N ALA A 111 0.54 -3.14 12.92
CA ALA A 111 -0.60 -3.85 12.35
C ALA A 111 -1.43 -4.56 13.43
N LEU A 112 -0.77 -5.30 14.35
CA LEU A 112 -1.44 -6.00 15.44
C LEU A 112 -2.16 -5.07 16.40
N ALA A 113 -1.59 -3.90 16.72
CA ALA A 113 -2.22 -2.91 17.60
C ALA A 113 -3.55 -2.40 17.03
N ARG A 114 -3.66 -2.26 15.71
CA ARG A 114 -4.92 -1.89 15.04
C ARG A 114 -5.96 -3.00 15.07
N GLN A 115 -5.52 -4.26 15.03
CA GLN A 115 -6.41 -5.42 15.02
C GLN A 115 -6.86 -5.86 16.42
N ARG A 116 -6.07 -5.57 17.46
CA ARG A 116 -6.26 -6.06 18.85
C ARG A 116 -6.27 -4.89 19.82
N GLN A 117 -7.34 -4.13 19.83
CA GLN A 117 -7.48 -2.91 20.65
C GLN A 117 -7.44 -3.16 22.17
N ASP A 118 -7.81 -4.38 22.62
CA ASP A 118 -7.78 -4.77 24.04
C ASP A 118 -6.43 -5.39 24.46
N CYS A 119 -5.40 -5.33 23.61
CA CYS A 119 -4.09 -5.92 23.86
C CYS A 119 -3.00 -4.85 23.74
N ARG A 120 -2.21 -4.64 24.81
CA ARG A 120 -1.04 -3.77 24.76
C ARG A 120 0.02 -4.39 23.83
N ILE A 121 0.33 -3.73 22.73
CA ILE A 121 1.34 -4.19 21.79
C ILE A 121 2.45 -3.15 21.70
N VAL A 122 3.69 -3.61 21.89
CA VAL A 122 4.86 -2.74 21.81
C VAL A 122 6.01 -3.44 21.10
N SER A 123 6.64 -2.76 20.16
CA SER A 123 7.93 -3.13 19.58
C SER A 123 9.00 -2.20 20.15
N ILE A 124 10.00 -2.79 20.78
CA ILE A 124 11.05 -2.03 21.43
C ILE A 124 12.34 -2.17 20.61
N ASN A 125 12.78 -1.06 20.03
CA ASN A 125 14.04 -0.95 19.31
C ASN A 125 15.18 -0.77 20.31
N TRP A 126 15.67 -1.91 20.84
CA TRP A 126 16.71 -1.91 21.84
C TRP A 126 18.07 -1.52 21.26
N GLY A 127 18.81 -0.68 21.99
CA GLY A 127 20.27 -0.61 21.90
C GLY A 127 20.94 -1.90 22.38
N PRO A 128 22.27 -2.01 22.33
CA PRO A 128 22.98 -3.20 22.80
C PRO A 128 22.83 -3.36 24.34
N TRP A 129 22.47 -4.57 24.77
CA TRP A 129 22.39 -4.93 26.19
C TRP A 129 23.75 -5.38 26.70
N ASP A 130 24.03 -5.15 28.01
CA ASP A 130 25.21 -5.67 28.67
C ASP A 130 25.10 -7.16 28.97
N GLY A 131 24.95 -7.97 27.94
CA GLY A 131 24.77 -9.41 28.03
C GLY A 131 24.12 -10.03 26.76
N GLY A 132 23.76 -11.30 26.84
CA GLY A 132 23.13 -12.02 25.76
C GLY A 132 23.99 -12.11 24.50
N MET A 133 23.58 -11.47 23.39
CA MET A 133 24.32 -11.48 22.12
C MET A 133 25.55 -10.57 22.13
N VAL A 134 25.70 -9.68 23.11
CA VAL A 134 26.83 -8.74 23.22
C VAL A 134 28.00 -9.40 24.01
N THR A 135 28.97 -9.89 23.26
CA THR A 135 30.17 -10.46 23.80
C THR A 135 31.10 -9.37 24.37
N PRO A 136 32.08 -9.72 25.27
CA PRO A 136 33.08 -8.75 25.76
C PRO A 136 33.87 -8.05 24.62
N ALA A 137 34.08 -8.72 23.50
CA ALA A 137 34.75 -8.13 22.33
C ALA A 137 33.84 -7.07 21.68
N LEU A 138 32.57 -7.38 21.46
CA LEU A 138 31.57 -6.41 20.92
C LEU A 138 31.38 -5.21 21.86
N LYS A 139 31.39 -5.42 23.18
CA LYS A 139 31.29 -4.32 24.16
C LYS A 139 32.45 -3.33 24.02
N LYS A 140 33.68 -3.80 23.74
CA LYS A 140 34.83 -2.93 23.45
C LYS A 140 34.67 -2.13 22.16
N ILE A 141 34.08 -2.76 21.12
CA ILE A 141 33.79 -2.08 19.84
C ILE A 141 32.75 -0.99 20.08
N PHE A 142 31.63 -1.30 20.76
CA PHE A 142 30.62 -0.31 21.09
C PHE A 142 31.17 0.87 21.87
N ALA A 143 32.01 0.61 22.91
CA ALA A 143 32.66 1.67 23.66
C ALA A 143 33.57 2.55 22.77
N ALA A 144 34.29 1.97 21.82
CA ALA A 144 35.10 2.71 20.86
C ALA A 144 34.28 3.54 19.87
N GLU A 145 33.07 3.11 19.57
CA GLU A 145 32.09 3.81 18.72
C GLU A 145 31.24 4.83 19.50
N GLY A 146 31.46 4.97 20.82
CA GLY A 146 30.67 5.86 21.69
C GLY A 146 29.24 5.38 21.92
N ILE A 147 29.01 4.07 21.81
CA ILE A 147 27.71 3.44 22.04
C ILE A 147 27.68 2.79 23.40
N ASP A 148 26.83 3.30 24.29
CA ASP A 148 26.63 2.74 25.62
C ASP A 148 25.74 1.50 25.57
N VAL A 149 26.03 0.53 26.44
CA VAL A 149 25.22 -0.68 26.59
C VAL A 149 24.17 -0.48 27.68
N ILE A 150 23.00 -1.13 27.47
CA ILE A 150 21.91 -1.11 28.44
C ILE A 150 22.19 -2.13 29.54
N ASP A 151 22.20 -1.69 30.80
CA ASP A 151 22.28 -2.56 31.96
C ASP A 151 21.08 -3.52 31.99
N LEU A 152 21.31 -4.79 32.38
CA LEU A 152 20.28 -5.84 32.34
C LEU A 152 19.07 -5.51 33.21
N GLN A 153 19.29 -4.95 34.39
CA GLN A 153 18.21 -4.59 35.33
C GLN A 153 17.45 -3.37 34.80
N CYS A 154 18.16 -2.36 34.34
CA CYS A 154 17.57 -1.17 33.74
C CYS A 154 16.69 -1.54 32.50
N GLY A 155 17.20 -2.41 31.64
CA GLY A 155 16.43 -2.87 30.48
C GLY A 155 15.14 -3.63 30.87
N ALA A 156 15.23 -4.51 31.90
CA ALA A 156 14.07 -5.20 32.42
C ALA A 156 13.04 -4.24 33.03
N ASP A 157 13.50 -3.21 33.76
CA ASP A 157 12.62 -2.18 34.34
C ASP A 157 11.93 -1.33 33.25
N TYR A 158 12.64 -1.00 32.15
CA TYR A 158 12.07 -0.32 31.03
C TYR A 158 11.00 -1.18 30.32
N LEU A 159 11.25 -2.48 30.11
CA LEU A 159 10.23 -3.38 29.55
C LEU A 159 8.96 -3.37 30.40
N LEU A 160 9.09 -3.46 31.73
CA LEU A 160 7.93 -3.42 32.61
C LEU A 160 7.18 -2.08 32.56
N LYS A 161 7.91 -0.97 32.46
CA LYS A 161 7.31 0.37 32.28
C LYS A 161 6.53 0.45 30.97
N GLU A 162 7.10 0.00 29.85
CA GLU A 162 6.43 0.02 28.54
C GLU A 162 5.18 -0.87 28.52
N LEU A 163 5.21 -2.01 29.21
CA LEU A 163 4.02 -2.86 29.34
C LEU A 163 2.94 -2.30 30.24
N ALA A 164 3.32 -1.47 31.22
CA ALA A 164 2.39 -0.82 32.16
C ALA A 164 1.84 0.52 31.64
N HIS A 165 2.45 1.12 30.61
CA HIS A 165 1.99 2.36 30.01
C HIS A 165 0.68 2.18 29.26
N CYS A 166 -0.21 3.16 29.41
CA CYS A 166 -1.54 3.18 28.76
C CYS A 166 -1.56 4.14 27.54
N ASP A 167 -0.41 4.57 27.05
CA ASP A 167 -0.33 5.42 25.87
C ASP A 167 -0.38 4.58 24.58
N ASP A 168 -0.69 5.24 23.46
CA ASP A 168 -0.88 4.59 22.15
C ASP A 168 0.45 4.33 21.40
N HIS A 169 1.61 4.53 22.07
CA HIS A 169 2.91 4.31 21.42
C HIS A 169 3.17 2.81 21.23
N VAL A 170 3.13 2.37 19.98
CA VAL A 170 3.37 0.96 19.60
C VAL A 170 4.84 0.68 19.39
N GLU A 171 5.64 1.71 19.13
CA GLU A 171 7.05 1.57 18.80
C GLU A 171 7.87 2.58 19.60
N VAL A 172 8.87 2.06 20.33
CA VAL A 172 9.77 2.87 21.15
C VAL A 172 11.23 2.51 20.86
N VAL A 173 12.15 3.45 21.14
CA VAL A 173 13.60 3.25 21.04
C VAL A 173 14.20 3.43 22.43
N ILE A 174 14.94 2.43 22.92
CA ILE A 174 15.63 2.49 24.20
C ILE A 174 17.13 2.29 23.97
N LEU A 175 17.90 3.29 24.31
CA LEU A 175 19.36 3.32 24.18
C LEU A 175 20.03 3.35 25.55
N GLY A 176 21.27 2.86 25.64
CA GLY A 176 22.13 3.02 26.83
C GLY A 176 22.66 4.45 26.93
N GLY A 177 23.19 4.78 28.10
CA GLY A 177 23.81 6.07 28.40
C GLY A 177 23.00 6.91 29.40
N GLU A 178 23.70 7.88 30.05
CA GLU A 178 23.06 8.88 30.89
C GLU A 178 22.45 9.93 29.95
N GLY A 179 21.13 9.89 29.76
CA GLY A 179 20.41 10.94 29.02
C GLY A 179 20.60 12.27 29.77
N ASP A 180 21.05 13.31 29.07
CA ASP A 180 21.06 14.66 29.60
C ASP A 180 19.61 15.12 29.87
N PRO A 181 19.16 15.22 31.12
CA PRO A 181 17.80 15.64 31.44
C PRO A 181 17.48 17.08 30.98
N ALA A 182 18.51 17.85 30.59
CA ALA A 182 18.32 19.21 30.08
C ALA A 182 17.87 19.25 28.60
N ASN A 183 17.97 18.14 27.88
CA ASN A 183 17.61 18.09 26.42
C ASN A 183 16.24 17.45 26.14
N THR A 184 15.52 17.06 27.17
CA THR A 184 14.11 16.67 27.05
C THR A 184 13.20 17.89 27.22
N LYS A 185 13.28 18.85 26.31
CA LYS A 185 12.13 19.73 26.10
C LYS A 185 11.06 18.90 25.40
N PRO A 186 9.88 18.75 26.03
CA PRO A 186 8.72 18.28 25.27
C PRO A 186 8.59 19.22 24.07
N THR A 187 8.59 18.69 22.88
CA THR A 187 8.11 19.45 21.72
C THR A 187 6.68 19.82 22.09
N GLU A 188 6.45 21.08 22.46
CA GLU A 188 5.13 21.62 22.62
C GLU A 188 4.35 21.23 21.35
N THR A 189 3.31 20.46 21.52
CA THR A 189 2.29 20.26 20.50
C THR A 189 1.78 21.66 20.14
N ALA A 190 2.31 22.20 19.05
CA ALA A 190 1.76 23.42 18.46
C ALA A 190 0.29 23.13 18.21
N GLU A 191 -0.59 23.90 18.82
CA GLU A 191 -1.99 23.97 18.42
C GLU A 191 -2.05 24.27 16.93
N VAL A 192 -2.44 23.26 16.16
CA VAL A 192 -2.58 23.36 14.70
C VAL A 192 -3.87 24.13 14.44
N THR A 193 -3.74 25.42 14.18
CA THR A 193 -4.78 26.17 13.51
C THR A 193 -4.95 25.58 12.10
N HIS A 194 -6.17 25.25 11.72
CA HIS A 194 -6.55 24.65 10.46
C HIS A 194 -6.36 25.61 9.26
N GLU A 195 -5.12 25.84 8.85
CA GLU A 195 -4.80 26.34 7.51
C GLU A 195 -3.47 25.69 7.06
N GLY A 196 -3.60 24.65 6.20
CA GLY A 196 -2.47 24.05 5.49
C GLY A 196 -1.55 23.18 6.37
N ALA A 197 -2.02 22.02 6.83
CA ALA A 197 -1.14 21.02 7.44
C ALA A 197 0.03 20.68 6.48
N PRO A 198 1.31 20.71 6.92
CA PRO A 198 2.45 20.44 6.06
C PRO A 198 2.35 19.01 5.51
N SER A 199 2.29 18.87 4.19
CA SER A 199 2.36 17.57 3.54
C SER A 199 3.77 17.01 3.65
N THR A 200 3.88 15.76 4.12
CA THR A 200 5.17 15.07 4.27
C THR A 200 5.47 14.26 3.01
N SER A 201 6.71 14.35 2.52
CA SER A 201 7.21 13.48 1.45
C SER A 201 7.19 12.03 1.91
N VAL A 202 6.60 11.13 1.09
CA VAL A 202 6.57 9.68 1.36
C VAL A 202 7.73 9.00 0.65
N TYR A 203 7.82 9.19 -0.66
CA TYR A 203 8.93 8.74 -1.51
C TYR A 203 8.91 9.42 -2.88
N ASN A 204 10.03 9.33 -3.59
CA ASN A 204 10.17 9.81 -4.95
C ASN A 204 10.11 8.65 -5.95
N LEU A 205 9.55 8.92 -7.13
CA LEU A 205 9.56 8.00 -8.27
C LEU A 205 10.26 8.64 -9.45
N ASN A 206 11.17 7.90 -10.05
CA ASN A 206 11.75 8.23 -11.35
C ASN A 206 10.90 7.58 -12.44
N VAL A 207 10.03 8.37 -13.07
CA VAL A 207 9.10 7.90 -14.10
C VAL A 207 9.75 8.02 -15.46
N ASN A 208 9.98 6.88 -16.11
CA ASN A 208 10.58 6.82 -17.43
C ASN A 208 10.13 5.56 -18.19
N ILE A 209 10.24 5.61 -19.51
CA ILE A 209 9.79 4.53 -20.41
C ILE A 209 10.62 3.25 -20.24
N ASN A 210 11.92 3.37 -19.94
CA ASN A 210 12.77 2.18 -19.76
C ASN A 210 12.37 1.34 -18.55
N SER A 211 11.98 1.99 -17.46
CA SER A 211 11.47 1.31 -16.25
C SER A 211 10.00 0.90 -16.36
N MET A 212 9.24 1.56 -17.22
CA MET A 212 7.80 1.37 -17.41
C MET A 212 7.45 1.26 -18.91
N PRO A 213 7.86 0.14 -19.58
CA PRO A 213 7.68 -0.01 -21.04
C PRO A 213 6.24 0.09 -21.52
N PHE A 214 5.25 -0.29 -20.70
CA PHE A 214 3.83 -0.20 -21.07
C PHE A 214 3.37 1.24 -21.39
N LEU A 215 4.14 2.27 -20.99
CA LEU A 215 3.84 3.67 -21.29
C LEU A 215 3.99 4.00 -22.79
N GLU A 216 4.72 3.17 -23.57
CA GLU A 216 4.75 3.28 -25.03
C GLU A 216 3.38 2.99 -25.67
N ASP A 217 2.50 2.29 -24.94
CA ASP A 217 1.15 1.94 -25.33
C ASP A 217 0.09 2.96 -24.85
N HIS A 218 0.51 4.05 -24.19
CA HIS A 218 -0.38 5.12 -23.71
C HIS A 218 0.11 6.49 -24.19
N VAL A 219 0.00 6.73 -25.49
CA VAL A 219 0.55 7.91 -26.16
C VAL A 219 -0.56 8.80 -26.69
N ILE A 220 -0.52 10.07 -26.32
CA ILE A 220 -1.43 11.11 -26.80
C ILE A 220 -0.60 12.23 -27.42
N ASN A 221 -0.90 12.57 -28.67
CA ASN A 221 -0.20 13.62 -29.44
C ASN A 221 1.32 13.46 -29.40
N GLY A 222 1.81 12.22 -29.61
CA GLY A 222 3.24 11.89 -29.71
C GLY A 222 4.02 11.87 -28.40
N LYS A 223 3.36 12.02 -27.26
CA LYS A 223 3.97 11.95 -25.90
C LYS A 223 3.34 10.83 -25.10
N ALA A 224 4.15 10.07 -24.38
CA ALA A 224 3.64 9.12 -23.42
C ALA A 224 2.98 9.86 -22.25
N VAL A 225 1.84 9.37 -21.81
CA VAL A 225 1.07 9.93 -20.68
C VAL A 225 0.89 8.84 -19.65
N VAL A 226 1.15 9.13 -18.37
CA VAL A 226 0.86 8.14 -17.31
C VAL A 226 -0.65 7.97 -17.19
N PRO A 227 -1.18 6.73 -17.32
CA PRO A 227 -2.60 6.45 -17.14
C PRO A 227 -3.10 6.86 -15.77
N MET A 228 -4.30 7.43 -15.68
CA MET A 228 -4.91 7.76 -14.38
C MET A 228 -5.06 6.52 -13.49
N ALA A 229 -5.28 5.36 -14.06
CA ALA A 229 -5.34 4.10 -13.32
C ALA A 229 -4.03 3.75 -12.58
N ILE A 230 -2.87 4.08 -13.17
CA ILE A 230 -1.55 3.93 -12.53
C ILE A 230 -1.34 5.01 -11.46
N VAL A 231 -1.84 6.22 -11.69
CA VAL A 231 -1.81 7.30 -10.68
C VAL A 231 -2.58 6.88 -9.43
N VAL A 232 -3.75 6.24 -9.58
CA VAL A 232 -4.52 5.65 -8.45
C VAL A 232 -3.67 4.65 -7.68
N GLU A 233 -2.99 3.74 -8.37
CA GLU A 233 -2.13 2.74 -7.75
C GLU A 233 -1.00 3.37 -6.93
N TRP A 234 -0.31 4.39 -7.48
CA TRP A 234 0.76 5.09 -6.77
C TRP A 234 0.26 5.84 -5.54
N LEU A 235 -0.88 6.53 -5.63
CA LEU A 235 -1.48 7.22 -4.48
C LEU A 235 -1.88 6.23 -3.38
N ALA A 236 -2.46 5.08 -3.76
CA ALA A 236 -2.83 4.01 -2.82
C ALA A 236 -1.60 3.39 -2.16
N GLN A 237 -0.54 3.11 -2.92
CA GLN A 237 0.74 2.61 -2.39
C GLN A 237 1.38 3.61 -1.43
N GLY A 238 1.38 4.90 -1.78
CA GLY A 238 1.88 5.97 -0.93
C GLY A 238 1.11 6.08 0.39
N ALA A 239 -0.22 6.01 0.35
CA ALA A 239 -1.05 6.05 1.54
C ALA A 239 -0.80 4.86 2.48
N LEU A 240 -0.59 3.65 1.92
CA LEU A 240 -0.29 2.45 2.70
C LEU A 240 1.12 2.41 3.25
N HIS A 241 2.06 3.20 2.71
CA HIS A 241 3.48 3.13 3.07
C HIS A 241 3.72 3.30 4.59
N ASN A 242 3.04 4.27 5.19
CA ASN A 242 3.15 4.56 6.63
C ASN A 242 1.94 4.06 7.43
N GLN A 243 1.10 3.19 6.85
CA GLN A 243 -0.12 2.69 7.45
C GLN A 243 -0.17 1.15 7.45
N PRO A 244 0.79 0.45 8.09
CA PRO A 244 0.83 -1.02 8.11
C PRO A 244 -0.42 -1.59 8.79
N GLY A 245 -0.92 -2.70 8.26
CA GLY A 245 -2.14 -3.36 8.75
C GLY A 245 -3.44 -2.74 8.26
N LEU A 246 -3.40 -1.69 7.41
CA LEU A 246 -4.57 -1.20 6.72
C LEU A 246 -4.66 -1.76 5.30
N ILE A 247 -5.88 -1.81 4.79
CA ILE A 247 -6.25 -2.32 3.47
C ILE A 247 -6.78 -1.13 2.64
N PHE A 248 -6.44 -1.09 1.36
CA PHE A 248 -6.99 -0.11 0.43
C PHE A 248 -8.47 -0.41 0.18
N HIS A 249 -9.33 0.54 0.51
CA HIS A 249 -10.78 0.45 0.28
C HIS A 249 -11.25 1.37 -0.84
N GLY A 250 -10.48 2.41 -1.17
CA GLY A 250 -10.82 3.31 -2.25
C GLY A 250 -10.23 4.71 -2.08
N PHE A 251 -10.91 5.68 -2.69
CA PHE A 251 -10.54 7.10 -2.57
C PHE A 251 -11.76 8.01 -2.74
N ASN A 252 -11.61 9.26 -2.30
CA ASN A 252 -12.52 10.36 -2.55
C ASN A 252 -11.79 11.47 -3.32
N ASN A 253 -12.54 12.30 -4.03
CA ASN A 253 -12.09 13.56 -4.59
C ASN A 253 -10.83 13.47 -5.46
N LEU A 254 -10.65 12.39 -6.23
CA LEU A 254 -9.52 12.30 -7.15
C LEU A 254 -9.65 13.35 -8.25
N ARG A 255 -8.65 14.22 -8.33
CA ARG A 255 -8.62 15.34 -9.26
C ARG A 255 -7.33 15.38 -10.05
N VAL A 256 -7.43 15.31 -11.38
CA VAL A 256 -6.32 15.52 -12.30
C VAL A 256 -6.19 17.02 -12.55
N LYS A 257 -5.08 17.61 -12.11
CA LYS A 257 -4.76 19.04 -12.37
C LYS A 257 -3.94 19.22 -13.64
N LYS A 258 -3.04 18.26 -13.89
CA LYS A 258 -2.16 18.25 -15.06
C LYS A 258 -1.78 16.81 -15.42
N GLY A 259 -1.79 16.46 -16.69
CA GLY A 259 -1.29 15.15 -17.15
C GLY A 259 0.21 15.02 -16.91
N LEU A 260 0.67 13.84 -16.48
CA LEU A 260 2.09 13.53 -16.37
C LEU A 260 2.57 13.02 -17.72
N LEU A 261 3.26 13.90 -18.45
CA LEU A 261 3.74 13.69 -19.81
C LEU A 261 5.21 13.31 -19.79
N LEU A 262 5.58 12.33 -20.59
CA LEU A 262 6.94 11.85 -20.76
C LEU A 262 7.37 12.03 -22.22
N ASP A 263 8.59 12.47 -22.43
CA ASP A 263 9.29 12.30 -23.69
C ASP A 263 10.21 11.07 -23.64
N HIS A 264 10.78 10.70 -24.78
CA HIS A 264 11.60 9.48 -24.88
C HIS A 264 12.94 9.56 -24.14
N LYS A 265 13.40 10.75 -23.76
CA LYS A 265 14.78 10.99 -23.35
C LYS A 265 14.94 11.40 -21.89
N THR A 266 13.94 12.07 -21.34
CA THR A 266 14.06 12.70 -20.03
C THR A 266 13.12 12.05 -19.02
N PRO A 267 13.65 11.42 -17.97
CA PRO A 267 12.81 10.94 -16.89
C PRO A 267 12.15 12.11 -16.16
N VAL A 268 10.97 11.88 -15.61
CA VAL A 268 10.28 12.84 -14.76
C VAL A 268 10.34 12.35 -13.32
N GLU A 269 10.96 13.15 -12.46
CA GLU A 269 10.98 12.91 -11.02
C GLU A 269 9.67 13.41 -10.41
N VAL A 270 8.94 12.51 -9.76
CA VAL A 270 7.73 12.86 -9.02
C VAL A 270 7.88 12.53 -7.55
N GLU A 271 7.28 13.35 -6.71
CA GLU A 271 7.23 13.19 -5.26
C GLU A 271 5.81 12.85 -4.84
N LEU A 272 5.63 11.76 -4.09
CA LEU A 272 4.38 11.46 -3.43
C LEU A 272 4.37 12.13 -2.05
N ARG A 273 3.34 12.93 -1.80
CA ARG A 273 3.17 13.64 -0.53
C ARG A 273 1.90 13.18 0.16
N CYS A 274 2.01 13.03 1.48
CA CYS A 274 0.93 12.63 2.38
C CYS A 274 0.57 13.79 3.31
N GLY A 275 -0.72 14.06 3.46
CA GLY A 275 -1.26 14.95 4.49
C GLY A 275 -1.52 14.23 5.81
N SER A 276 -2.11 14.93 6.77
CA SER A 276 -2.53 14.36 8.05
C SER A 276 -3.60 13.29 7.84
N VAL A 277 -3.45 12.16 8.54
CA VAL A 277 -4.42 11.05 8.47
C VAL A 277 -5.58 11.35 9.41
N GLU A 278 -6.79 11.28 8.89
CA GLU A 278 -8.02 11.38 9.67
C GLU A 278 -8.62 9.99 9.87
N ASN A 279 -9.11 9.70 11.09
CA ASN A 279 -9.83 8.46 11.38
C ASN A 279 -11.29 8.79 11.71
N SER A 280 -12.22 8.24 10.96
CA SER A 280 -13.66 8.35 11.18
C SER A 280 -14.31 6.99 10.94
N ASP A 281 -15.03 6.49 11.96
CA ASP A 281 -15.82 5.25 11.88
C ASP A 281 -15.05 4.02 11.34
N GLY A 282 -13.78 3.88 11.72
CA GLY A 282 -12.92 2.78 11.30
C GLY A 282 -12.39 2.90 9.87
N GLN A 283 -12.62 4.04 9.21
CA GLN A 283 -11.99 4.42 7.95
C GLN A 283 -10.89 5.45 8.21
N PHE A 284 -9.74 5.25 7.58
CA PHE A 284 -8.60 6.14 7.65
C PHE A 284 -8.51 6.90 6.32
N ILE A 285 -8.72 8.20 6.38
CA ILE A 285 -8.66 9.08 5.21
C ILE A 285 -7.26 9.69 5.16
N VAL A 286 -6.54 9.43 4.07
CA VAL A 286 -5.16 9.85 3.86
C VAL A 286 -5.11 10.78 2.64
N PRO A 287 -5.01 12.09 2.83
CA PRO A 287 -4.82 13.03 1.73
C PRO A 287 -3.49 12.76 1.04
N MET A 288 -3.53 12.49 -0.26
CA MET A 288 -2.35 12.16 -1.06
C MET A 288 -2.25 13.08 -2.28
N SER A 289 -1.03 13.39 -2.68
CA SER A 289 -0.77 14.10 -3.93
C SER A 289 0.49 13.59 -4.62
N ILE A 290 0.49 13.67 -5.95
CA ILE A 290 1.67 13.49 -6.80
C ILE A 290 2.11 14.84 -7.28
N CYS A 291 3.34 15.23 -6.96
CA CYS A 291 3.92 16.52 -7.28
C CYS A 291 5.15 16.35 -8.19
N ASN A 292 5.45 17.37 -8.97
CA ASN A 292 6.73 17.48 -9.64
C ASN A 292 7.81 17.71 -8.58
N ALA A 293 8.86 16.90 -8.55
CA ALA A 293 9.91 17.01 -7.54
C ALA A 293 10.75 18.30 -7.69
N ALA A 294 10.81 18.89 -8.90
CA ALA A 294 11.62 20.06 -9.17
C ALA A 294 10.95 21.38 -8.75
N ASP A 295 9.64 21.54 -8.98
CA ASP A 295 8.91 22.78 -8.75
C ASP A 295 7.74 22.68 -7.77
N GLY A 296 7.46 21.46 -7.26
CA GLY A 296 6.37 21.19 -6.33
C GLY A 296 4.96 21.28 -6.93
N SER A 297 4.81 21.51 -8.25
CA SER A 297 3.51 21.60 -8.91
C SER A 297 2.76 20.27 -8.82
N VAL A 298 1.47 20.32 -8.46
CA VAL A 298 0.64 19.15 -8.25
C VAL A 298 0.10 18.64 -9.58
N TYR A 299 0.37 17.37 -9.91
CA TYR A 299 -0.24 16.65 -11.04
C TYR A 299 -1.64 16.15 -10.69
N THR A 300 -1.75 15.45 -9.57
CA THR A 300 -3.00 14.80 -9.13
C THR A 300 -3.06 14.76 -7.62
N SER A 301 -4.27 14.84 -7.07
CA SER A 301 -4.54 14.67 -5.64
C SER A 301 -5.79 13.83 -5.42
N ALA A 302 -5.85 13.11 -4.29
CA ALA A 302 -7.01 12.36 -3.84
C ALA A 302 -6.94 12.14 -2.32
N ASP A 303 -8.09 11.85 -1.70
CA ASP A 303 -8.21 11.42 -0.33
C ASP A 303 -8.33 9.89 -0.33
N ILE A 304 -7.25 9.18 -0.06
CA ILE A 304 -7.21 7.72 -0.07
C ILE A 304 -7.92 7.18 1.17
N VAL A 305 -8.81 6.23 0.98
CA VAL A 305 -9.59 5.59 2.04
C VAL A 305 -9.03 4.21 2.32
N LEU A 306 -8.51 4.04 3.53
CA LEU A 306 -7.99 2.79 4.05
C LEU A 306 -8.91 2.26 5.17
N THR A 307 -8.88 0.95 5.41
CA THR A 307 -9.65 0.30 6.47
C THR A 307 -8.89 -0.86 7.07
N THR A 308 -9.23 -1.28 8.28
CA THR A 308 -8.71 -2.52 8.87
C THR A 308 -9.32 -3.78 8.26
N ASN A 309 -10.58 -3.70 7.83
CA ASN A 309 -11.31 -4.80 7.19
C ASN A 309 -12.25 -4.23 6.13
N LEU A 310 -12.35 -4.88 4.99
CA LEU A 310 -13.33 -4.51 3.98
C LEU A 310 -14.76 -4.77 4.50
N PRO A 311 -15.74 -3.92 4.14
CA PRO A 311 -17.13 -4.11 4.55
C PRO A 311 -17.66 -5.47 4.11
N PRO A 312 -18.28 -6.26 5.00
CA PRO A 312 -18.84 -7.58 4.66
C PRO A 312 -20.07 -7.48 3.75
N GLN A 313 -20.80 -6.37 3.83
CA GLN A 313 -21.96 -6.09 2.98
C GLN A 313 -21.55 -5.19 1.83
N ARG A 314 -21.97 -5.56 0.62
CA ARG A 314 -21.76 -4.78 -0.60
C ARG A 314 -23.04 -4.01 -0.92
N PRO A 315 -22.93 -2.80 -1.50
CA PRO A 315 -24.10 -2.07 -1.94
C PRO A 315 -24.82 -2.84 -3.05
N SER A 316 -26.13 -2.68 -3.10
CA SER A 316 -26.95 -3.23 -4.18
C SER A 316 -26.52 -2.65 -5.54
N MET A 317 -26.59 -3.48 -6.56
CA MET A 317 -26.36 -3.06 -7.95
C MET A 317 -27.69 -2.89 -8.66
N GLU A 318 -27.81 -1.77 -9.35
CA GLU A 318 -28.89 -1.58 -10.31
C GLU A 318 -28.40 -2.06 -11.68
N PRO A 319 -29.01 -3.09 -12.29
CA PRO A 319 -28.62 -3.52 -13.63
C PRO A 319 -28.79 -2.39 -14.64
N LEU A 320 -27.74 -2.13 -15.41
CA LEU A 320 -27.88 -1.30 -16.61
C LEU A 320 -28.34 -2.22 -17.74
N VAL A 321 -29.54 -1.96 -18.26
CA VAL A 321 -30.08 -2.69 -19.40
C VAL A 321 -29.96 -1.76 -20.61
N ILE A 322 -29.27 -2.20 -21.65
CA ILE A 322 -29.11 -1.49 -22.90
C ILE A 322 -29.78 -2.33 -23.98
N ASP A 323 -30.97 -1.92 -24.41
CA ASP A 323 -31.69 -2.54 -25.52
C ASP A 323 -31.21 -1.90 -26.82
N GLY A 324 -30.52 -2.69 -27.65
CA GLY A 324 -29.91 -2.19 -28.89
C GLY A 324 -28.60 -1.44 -28.67
N GLY A 325 -28.06 -0.85 -29.71
CA GLY A 325 -26.80 -0.11 -29.69
C GLY A 325 -25.66 -0.88 -30.35
N GLU A 326 -24.47 -0.27 -30.31
CA GLU A 326 -23.26 -0.86 -30.90
C GLU A 326 -22.76 -2.02 -30.06
N ILE A 327 -22.59 -3.18 -30.72
CA ILE A 327 -21.90 -4.36 -30.13
C ILE A 327 -20.63 -4.55 -30.94
N ASN A 328 -19.47 -4.58 -30.25
CA ASN A 328 -18.20 -4.66 -30.92
C ASN A 328 -17.30 -5.73 -30.26
N SER A 329 -16.60 -6.47 -31.11
CA SER A 329 -15.48 -7.33 -30.73
C SER A 329 -14.21 -6.51 -30.37
N LYS A 330 -13.22 -7.15 -29.76
CA LYS A 330 -11.95 -6.50 -29.43
C LYS A 330 -11.32 -5.83 -30.67
N ASP A 331 -11.27 -6.54 -31.80
CA ASP A 331 -10.63 -6.04 -33.00
C ASP A 331 -11.35 -4.79 -33.52
N GLU A 332 -12.68 -4.78 -33.53
CA GLU A 332 -13.49 -3.63 -33.95
C GLU A 332 -13.29 -2.44 -33.01
N ILE A 333 -13.18 -2.68 -31.69
CA ILE A 333 -12.96 -1.63 -30.68
C ILE A 333 -11.65 -0.88 -30.97
N TYR A 334 -10.55 -1.60 -31.17
CA TYR A 334 -9.22 -1.00 -31.26
C TYR A 334 -8.81 -0.62 -32.70
N SER A 335 -9.39 -1.24 -33.74
CA SER A 335 -9.15 -0.85 -35.13
C SER A 335 -9.93 0.39 -35.58
N ALA A 336 -10.98 0.78 -34.85
CA ALA A 336 -11.85 1.90 -35.19
C ALA A 336 -11.19 3.30 -35.11
N GLY A 337 -9.97 3.40 -34.57
CA GLY A 337 -9.25 4.66 -34.41
C GLY A 337 -9.87 5.65 -33.40
N LYS A 338 -10.80 5.16 -32.56
CA LYS A 338 -11.42 5.96 -31.48
C LYS A 338 -10.60 5.99 -30.19
N LEU A 339 -9.77 4.98 -29.98
CA LEU A 339 -8.88 4.81 -28.81
C LEU A 339 -7.43 4.95 -29.23
N PHE A 340 -6.61 5.46 -28.35
CA PHE A 340 -5.17 5.65 -28.56
C PHE A 340 -4.29 4.59 -27.90
N HIS A 341 -4.91 3.62 -27.20
CA HIS A 341 -4.25 2.61 -26.38
C HIS A 341 -3.59 1.51 -27.25
N GLY A 342 -2.31 1.27 -27.01
CA GLY A 342 -1.56 0.17 -27.60
C GLY A 342 -1.82 -1.18 -26.91
N PRO A 343 -1.14 -2.26 -27.39
CA PRO A 343 -1.45 -3.64 -27.01
C PRO A 343 -1.47 -3.94 -25.51
N SER A 344 -0.56 -3.37 -24.73
CA SER A 344 -0.47 -3.63 -23.28
C SER A 344 -1.70 -3.11 -22.51
N LEU A 345 -2.37 -2.08 -23.04
CA LEU A 345 -3.52 -1.42 -22.40
C LEU A 345 -4.86 -1.71 -23.09
N GLN A 346 -4.88 -2.63 -24.04
CA GLN A 346 -6.09 -3.08 -24.72
C GLN A 346 -6.87 -4.11 -23.89
N GLY A 347 -7.47 -3.64 -22.77
CA GLY A 347 -8.20 -4.48 -21.81
C GLY A 347 -9.59 -4.89 -22.23
N LEU A 348 -10.29 -4.06 -23.01
CA LEU A 348 -11.65 -4.35 -23.48
C LEU A 348 -11.65 -5.54 -24.43
N THR A 349 -12.49 -6.53 -24.15
CA THR A 349 -12.67 -7.72 -25.00
C THR A 349 -13.92 -7.64 -25.85
N HIS A 350 -15.01 -7.10 -25.30
CA HIS A 350 -16.29 -6.92 -25.99
C HIS A 350 -17.02 -5.70 -25.45
N VAL A 351 -17.63 -4.92 -26.32
CA VAL A 351 -18.71 -3.98 -25.95
C VAL A 351 -20.03 -4.72 -26.13
N VAL A 352 -20.81 -4.83 -25.07
CA VAL A 352 -22.09 -5.58 -25.04
C VAL A 352 -23.26 -4.67 -25.47
N GLY A 353 -23.14 -3.37 -25.21
CA GLY A 353 -24.13 -2.39 -25.60
C GLY A 353 -23.65 -0.96 -25.32
N ASN A 354 -24.04 -0.01 -26.16
CA ASN A 354 -23.68 1.40 -26.06
C ASN A 354 -24.83 2.27 -26.61
N ASN A 355 -25.44 3.05 -25.71
CA ASN A 355 -26.52 3.99 -26.05
C ASN A 355 -26.45 5.27 -25.23
N VAL A 356 -27.48 6.12 -25.26
CA VAL A 356 -27.50 7.40 -24.51
C VAL A 356 -27.43 7.22 -23.00
N GLU A 357 -27.90 6.10 -22.45
CA GLU A 357 -27.92 5.82 -21.02
C GLU A 357 -26.57 5.35 -20.50
N GLY A 358 -25.71 4.82 -21.38
CA GLY A 358 -24.38 4.37 -20.99
C GLY A 358 -23.79 3.31 -21.90
N ILE A 359 -22.81 2.60 -21.38
CA ILE A 359 -22.07 1.56 -22.10
C ILE A 359 -21.76 0.38 -21.18
N ILE A 360 -21.84 -0.84 -21.70
CA ILE A 360 -21.51 -2.09 -21.01
C ILE A 360 -20.44 -2.81 -21.83
N ALA A 361 -19.39 -3.25 -21.14
CA ALA A 361 -18.31 -4.01 -21.76
C ALA A 361 -17.77 -5.12 -20.85
N LEU A 362 -16.99 -6.01 -21.44
CA LEU A 362 -16.15 -6.99 -20.75
C LEU A 362 -14.69 -6.57 -20.88
N SER A 363 -13.95 -6.67 -19.80
CA SER A 363 -12.52 -6.37 -19.74
C SER A 363 -11.75 -7.50 -19.09
N ASN A 364 -10.50 -7.69 -19.50
CA ASN A 364 -9.53 -8.47 -18.76
C ASN A 364 -9.02 -7.67 -17.57
N VAL A 365 -8.50 -8.35 -16.55
CA VAL A 365 -7.71 -7.76 -15.46
C VAL A 365 -6.26 -7.56 -15.88
N ALA A 366 -5.55 -6.67 -15.18
CA ALA A 366 -4.15 -6.39 -15.43
C ALA A 366 -3.28 -7.64 -15.18
N PRO A 367 -2.22 -7.86 -15.98
CA PRO A 367 -1.19 -8.83 -15.62
C PRO A 367 -0.45 -8.36 -14.36
N MET A 368 0.38 -9.24 -13.78
CA MET A 368 1.20 -8.85 -12.62
C MET A 368 2.06 -7.63 -12.94
N PRO A 369 2.31 -6.73 -11.97
CA PRO A 369 3.10 -5.51 -12.15
C PRO A 369 4.44 -5.72 -12.86
N SER A 370 5.14 -6.81 -12.57
CA SER A 370 6.43 -7.19 -13.20
C SER A 370 6.34 -7.48 -14.71
N LYS A 371 5.12 -7.58 -15.28
CA LYS A 371 4.94 -7.72 -16.74
C LYS A 371 4.83 -6.36 -17.44
N TRP A 372 4.52 -5.30 -16.72
CA TRP A 372 4.36 -3.95 -17.25
C TRP A 372 5.54 -3.03 -16.92
N MET A 373 6.22 -3.28 -15.79
CA MET A 373 7.31 -2.43 -15.34
C MET A 373 8.46 -3.23 -14.74
N ASN A 374 9.65 -2.68 -14.83
CA ASN A 374 10.84 -3.21 -14.18
C ASN A 374 10.85 -2.80 -12.71
N ASN A 375 11.13 -3.74 -11.81
CA ASN A 375 11.25 -3.50 -10.37
C ASN A 375 10.05 -2.75 -9.76
N PRO A 376 8.82 -3.29 -9.88
CA PRO A 376 7.64 -2.68 -9.27
C PRO A 376 7.77 -2.68 -7.75
N LEU A 377 7.23 -1.65 -7.08
CA LEU A 377 7.21 -1.55 -5.62
C LEU A 377 6.45 -2.71 -4.96
N ARG A 378 5.43 -3.25 -5.66
CA ARG A 378 4.65 -4.40 -5.23
C ARG A 378 4.47 -5.34 -6.41
N ASN A 379 4.40 -6.64 -6.16
CA ASN A 379 4.13 -7.63 -7.23
C ASN A 379 2.64 -7.95 -7.40
N GLN A 380 1.78 -7.13 -6.81
CA GLN A 380 0.32 -7.25 -6.89
C GLN A 380 -0.29 -5.85 -6.89
N TRP A 381 -1.32 -5.65 -7.72
CA TRP A 381 -2.05 -4.38 -7.80
C TRP A 381 -2.99 -4.22 -6.60
N LEU A 382 -3.07 -3.02 -6.06
CA LEU A 382 -4.06 -2.64 -5.04
C LEU A 382 -5.42 -2.40 -5.68
N ALA A 383 -5.44 -1.58 -6.75
CA ALA A 383 -6.58 -1.45 -7.65
C ALA A 383 -6.17 -2.00 -9.02
N ASP A 384 -7.08 -2.68 -9.73
CA ASP A 384 -6.71 -3.22 -11.04
C ASP A 384 -6.61 -2.11 -12.10
N PRO A 385 -5.39 -1.76 -12.58
CA PRO A 385 -5.23 -0.64 -13.49
C PRO A 385 -5.79 -0.92 -14.89
N GLN A 386 -5.88 -2.19 -15.32
CA GLN A 386 -6.47 -2.53 -16.61
C GLN A 386 -7.98 -2.37 -16.59
N ALA A 387 -8.65 -2.83 -15.53
CA ALA A 387 -10.10 -2.68 -15.39
C ALA A 387 -10.48 -1.21 -15.22
N LEU A 388 -9.74 -0.45 -14.41
CA LEU A 388 -9.96 1.00 -14.26
C LEU A 388 -9.79 1.73 -15.58
N ASP A 389 -8.67 1.51 -16.28
CA ASP A 389 -8.39 2.15 -17.56
C ASP A 389 -9.42 1.76 -18.62
N SER A 390 -9.84 0.48 -18.67
CA SER A 390 -10.91 0.01 -19.54
C SER A 390 -12.22 0.76 -19.33
N SER A 391 -12.55 1.11 -18.09
CA SER A 391 -13.74 1.92 -17.80
C SER A 391 -13.64 3.35 -18.37
N PHE A 392 -12.44 3.92 -18.39
CA PHE A 392 -12.19 5.24 -19.01
C PHE A 392 -12.22 5.14 -20.53
N GLN A 393 -11.67 4.07 -21.11
CA GLN A 393 -11.78 3.76 -22.54
C GLN A 393 -13.27 3.64 -22.97
N MET A 394 -14.11 3.00 -22.14
CA MET A 394 -15.55 2.90 -22.41
C MET A 394 -16.21 4.29 -22.50
N MET A 395 -15.82 5.21 -21.61
CA MET A 395 -16.34 6.59 -21.68
C MET A 395 -15.85 7.36 -22.90
N ILE A 396 -14.64 7.07 -23.40
CA ILE A 396 -14.17 7.58 -24.70
C ILE A 396 -15.05 7.03 -25.84
N LEU A 397 -15.31 5.72 -25.87
CA LEU A 397 -16.17 5.10 -26.89
C LEU A 397 -17.60 5.66 -26.86
N TRP A 398 -18.15 5.83 -25.64
CA TRP A 398 -19.47 6.43 -25.44
C TRP A 398 -19.51 7.88 -25.96
N SER A 399 -18.52 8.70 -25.62
CA SER A 399 -18.49 10.11 -26.05
C SER A 399 -18.34 10.25 -27.54
N PHE A 400 -17.56 9.40 -28.22
CA PHE A 400 -17.50 9.35 -29.69
C PHE A 400 -18.81 8.90 -30.30
N SER A 401 -19.44 7.88 -29.73
CA SER A 401 -20.71 7.37 -30.25
C SER A 401 -21.83 8.44 -30.16
N GLN A 402 -22.00 9.03 -28.99
CA GLN A 402 -23.13 9.89 -28.68
C GLN A 402 -22.89 11.38 -28.99
N LYS A 403 -21.64 11.86 -28.95
CA LYS A 403 -21.31 13.28 -29.10
C LYS A 403 -20.33 13.58 -30.22
N LYS A 404 -19.70 12.58 -30.83
CA LYS A 404 -18.62 12.73 -31.83
C LYS A 404 -17.40 13.47 -31.29
N LEU A 405 -17.16 13.43 -29.97
CA LEU A 405 -16.07 14.08 -29.27
C LEU A 405 -15.18 13.05 -28.57
N GLY A 406 -13.88 13.30 -28.55
CA GLY A 406 -12.97 12.56 -27.66
C GLY A 406 -13.12 13.03 -26.23
N SER A 407 -12.87 12.13 -25.25
CA SER A 407 -12.92 12.49 -23.82
C SER A 407 -11.71 11.99 -23.05
N LEU A 408 -11.36 12.70 -21.98
CA LEU A 408 -10.35 12.28 -21.00
C LEU A 408 -10.88 12.47 -19.58
N PRO A 409 -10.51 11.59 -18.64
CA PRO A 409 -10.92 11.70 -17.25
C PRO A 409 -10.37 12.96 -16.59
N SER A 410 -11.18 13.66 -15.80
CA SER A 410 -10.81 14.89 -15.10
C SER A 410 -11.00 14.80 -13.58
N TYR A 411 -12.04 14.09 -13.13
CA TYR A 411 -12.40 13.99 -11.74
C TYR A 411 -13.15 12.70 -11.42
N ILE A 412 -12.96 12.17 -10.22
CA ILE A 412 -13.77 11.08 -9.64
C ILE A 412 -14.15 11.48 -8.23
N SER A 413 -15.46 11.53 -7.95
CA SER A 413 -15.95 11.89 -6.62
C SER A 413 -15.63 10.81 -5.60
N GLU A 414 -15.90 9.55 -5.93
CA GLU A 414 -15.70 8.43 -5.03
C GLU A 414 -15.39 7.15 -5.79
N TYR A 415 -14.44 6.36 -5.27
CA TYR A 415 -14.21 4.97 -5.63
C TYR A 415 -14.22 4.10 -4.39
N ARG A 416 -14.90 2.96 -4.42
CA ARG A 416 -14.90 1.94 -3.36
C ARG A 416 -14.66 0.57 -3.94
N GLN A 417 -13.75 -0.17 -3.31
CA GLN A 417 -13.39 -1.55 -3.65
C GLN A 417 -13.78 -2.48 -2.51
N PHE A 418 -14.38 -3.63 -2.84
CA PHE A 418 -14.95 -4.60 -1.90
C PHE A 418 -14.20 -5.93 -1.85
N TYR A 419 -13.07 -6.00 -2.53
CA TYR A 419 -12.08 -7.09 -2.49
C TYR A 419 -10.70 -6.48 -2.30
N GLU A 420 -9.79 -7.19 -1.65
CA GLU A 420 -8.40 -6.71 -1.53
C GLU A 420 -7.74 -6.59 -2.90
N HIS A 421 -8.08 -7.49 -3.82
CA HIS A 421 -7.61 -7.52 -5.20
C HIS A 421 -8.73 -7.92 -6.15
N PHE A 422 -8.67 -7.48 -7.39
CA PHE A 422 -9.62 -7.93 -8.39
C PHE A 422 -9.47 -9.43 -8.62
N PRO A 423 -10.60 -10.18 -8.70
CA PRO A 423 -10.58 -11.60 -9.02
C PRO A 423 -9.96 -11.87 -10.39
N VAL A 424 -9.21 -12.96 -10.51
CA VAL A 424 -8.63 -13.38 -11.80
C VAL A 424 -9.76 -13.75 -12.77
N GLY A 425 -9.70 -13.26 -14.01
CA GLY A 425 -10.67 -13.55 -15.05
C GLY A 425 -11.20 -12.30 -15.74
N SER A 426 -12.43 -12.35 -16.24
CA SER A 426 -13.06 -11.23 -16.89
C SER A 426 -13.85 -10.38 -15.90
N THR A 427 -13.77 -9.07 -16.04
CA THR A 427 -14.60 -8.10 -15.33
C THR A 427 -15.66 -7.56 -16.28
N ARG A 428 -16.93 -7.64 -15.87
CA ARG A 428 -18.01 -6.92 -16.55
C ARG A 428 -18.05 -5.51 -15.99
N ILE A 429 -17.96 -4.51 -16.84
CA ILE A 429 -18.01 -3.10 -16.47
C ILE A 429 -19.30 -2.51 -17.05
N GLN A 430 -20.03 -1.76 -16.23
CA GLN A 430 -21.21 -1.00 -16.67
C GLN A 430 -21.04 0.47 -16.27
N CYS A 431 -20.99 1.34 -17.27
CA CYS A 431 -20.93 2.79 -17.10
C CYS A 431 -22.32 3.37 -17.35
N ARG A 432 -22.98 3.85 -16.31
CA ARG A 432 -24.26 4.55 -16.38
C ARG A 432 -24.00 6.06 -16.43
N VAL A 433 -24.36 6.69 -17.53
CA VAL A 433 -24.21 8.14 -17.70
C VAL A 433 -25.34 8.85 -16.95
N THR A 434 -24.97 9.75 -16.04
CA THR A 434 -25.92 10.45 -15.16
C THR A 434 -26.15 11.90 -15.55
N LYS A 435 -25.16 12.54 -16.18
CA LYS A 435 -25.24 13.93 -16.60
C LYS A 435 -24.39 14.15 -17.85
N VAL A 436 -24.89 14.96 -18.77
CA VAL A 436 -24.18 15.30 -20.01
C VAL A 436 -24.31 16.80 -20.26
N ASN A 437 -23.18 17.45 -20.51
CA ASN A 437 -23.08 18.83 -20.95
C ASN A 437 -22.40 18.88 -22.33
N ASN A 438 -22.21 20.08 -22.88
CA ASN A 438 -21.53 20.24 -24.18
C ASN A 438 -20.07 19.77 -24.15
N HIS A 439 -19.38 19.94 -23.01
CA HIS A 439 -17.94 19.67 -22.85
C HIS A 439 -17.60 18.70 -21.73
N SER A 440 -18.60 18.09 -21.08
CA SER A 440 -18.37 17.11 -20.02
C SER A 440 -19.49 16.09 -19.95
N ALA A 441 -19.15 14.90 -19.42
CA ALA A 441 -20.12 13.89 -19.03
C ALA A 441 -19.76 13.33 -17.66
N THR A 442 -20.79 12.96 -16.90
CA THR A 442 -20.64 12.31 -15.59
C THR A 442 -21.27 10.92 -15.65
N ALA A 443 -20.64 9.93 -15.03
CA ALA A 443 -21.12 8.56 -14.99
C ALA A 443 -20.87 7.90 -13.62
N ASN A 444 -21.68 6.90 -13.28
CA ASN A 444 -21.40 5.92 -12.25
C ASN A 444 -20.98 4.61 -12.90
N ILE A 445 -19.97 3.95 -12.34
CA ILE A 445 -19.34 2.78 -12.97
C ILE A 445 -19.28 1.64 -11.95
N ASP A 446 -19.86 0.49 -12.31
CA ASP A 446 -19.77 -0.74 -11.53
C ASP A 446 -18.82 -1.73 -12.21
N PHE A 447 -17.92 -2.30 -11.41
CA PHE A 447 -17.05 -3.40 -11.78
C PHE A 447 -17.58 -4.68 -11.16
N ILE A 448 -17.93 -5.64 -11.98
CA ILE A 448 -18.68 -6.84 -11.62
C ILE A 448 -17.85 -8.06 -12.01
N ASP A 449 -17.66 -8.98 -11.09
CA ASP A 449 -16.98 -10.25 -11.37
C ASP A 449 -17.75 -11.05 -12.43
N GLY A 450 -17.07 -11.44 -13.47
CA GLY A 450 -17.66 -12.17 -14.58
C GLY A 450 -18.22 -13.54 -14.20
N GLN A 451 -17.70 -14.17 -13.15
CA GLN A 451 -18.11 -15.50 -12.66
C GLN A 451 -19.18 -15.40 -11.57
N SER A 452 -18.87 -14.78 -10.45
CA SER A 452 -19.75 -14.70 -9.28
C SER A 452 -20.89 -13.69 -9.43
N ARG A 453 -20.79 -12.78 -10.39
CA ARG A 453 -21.71 -11.67 -10.60
C ARG A 453 -21.78 -10.68 -9.43
N GLN A 454 -20.79 -10.71 -8.55
CA GLN A 454 -20.72 -9.82 -7.40
C GLN A 454 -20.02 -8.51 -7.77
N LEU A 455 -20.39 -7.43 -7.07
CA LEU A 455 -19.73 -6.14 -7.20
C LEU A 455 -18.30 -6.24 -6.65
N ILE A 456 -17.32 -5.94 -7.49
CA ILE A 456 -15.90 -5.85 -7.11
C ILE A 456 -15.59 -4.46 -6.58
N ALA A 457 -15.99 -3.45 -7.37
CA ALA A 457 -15.74 -2.04 -7.07
C ALA A 457 -16.79 -1.15 -7.72
N ARG A 458 -16.89 0.08 -7.23
CA ARG A 458 -17.78 1.13 -7.76
C ARG A 458 -17.09 2.47 -7.82
N ILE A 459 -17.31 3.18 -8.92
CA ILE A 459 -17.04 4.62 -9.04
C ILE A 459 -18.37 5.35 -9.02
N ASN A 460 -18.51 6.33 -8.14
CA ASN A 460 -19.58 7.30 -8.15
C ASN A 460 -19.05 8.65 -8.63
N GLY A 461 -19.74 9.28 -9.57
CA GLY A 461 -19.39 10.60 -10.05
C GLY A 461 -18.04 10.66 -10.79
N TYR A 462 -17.78 9.70 -11.69
CA TYR A 462 -16.72 9.87 -12.69
C TYR A 462 -17.08 11.03 -13.61
N GLU A 463 -16.15 11.93 -13.87
CA GLU A 463 -16.31 13.05 -14.79
C GLU A 463 -15.20 13.05 -15.85
N CYS A 464 -15.59 13.24 -17.11
CA CYS A 464 -14.66 13.45 -18.21
C CYS A 464 -14.91 14.78 -18.91
N THR A 465 -13.83 15.36 -19.44
CA THR A 465 -13.89 16.52 -20.33
C THR A 465 -13.90 16.04 -21.77
N MET A 466 -14.81 16.60 -22.58
CA MET A 466 -14.99 16.26 -24.00
C MET A 466 -14.61 17.43 -24.91
N THR A 467 -13.80 17.16 -25.95
CA THR A 467 -13.37 18.18 -26.90
C THR A 467 -13.05 17.57 -28.28
N GLU A 468 -13.24 18.35 -29.35
CA GLU A 468 -12.91 17.98 -30.74
C GLU A 468 -11.40 17.74 -30.92
N GLY A 469 -10.57 18.52 -30.27
CA GLY A 469 -9.10 18.43 -30.40
C GLY A 469 -8.52 17.09 -29.97
N LEU A 470 -9.22 16.32 -29.13
CA LEU A 470 -8.75 15.01 -28.67
C LEU A 470 -8.80 13.96 -29.77
N GLN A 471 -9.69 14.08 -30.75
CA GLN A 471 -9.74 13.11 -31.84
C GLN A 471 -8.42 13.09 -32.62
N GLN A 472 -7.90 14.26 -33.00
CA GLN A 472 -6.62 14.36 -33.69
C GLN A 472 -5.45 13.92 -32.80
N ALA A 473 -5.49 14.26 -31.51
CA ALA A 473 -4.47 13.85 -30.53
C ALA A 473 -4.42 12.32 -30.35
N PHE A 474 -5.56 11.63 -30.44
CA PHE A 474 -5.63 10.17 -30.33
C PHE A 474 -5.11 9.45 -31.59
N TYR A 475 -5.25 10.05 -32.77
CA TYR A 475 -4.65 9.51 -34.00
C TYR A 475 -3.11 9.58 -33.97
N ASN A 476 -2.54 10.57 -33.29
CA ASN A 476 -1.10 10.72 -33.11
C ASN A 476 -0.63 9.96 -31.87
N ASN A 477 -0.85 8.63 -31.87
CA ASN A 477 -0.63 7.72 -30.75
C ASN A 477 0.71 6.96 -30.82
N LYS A 478 1.66 7.43 -31.62
CA LYS A 478 3.02 6.89 -31.66
C LYS A 478 3.98 7.87 -30.99
N LEU A 479 4.83 7.35 -30.15
CA LEU A 479 5.82 8.14 -29.46
C LEU A 479 6.78 8.79 -30.47
N HIS A 480 6.98 10.09 -30.37
CA HIS A 480 7.99 10.78 -31.17
C HIS A 480 9.38 10.39 -30.66
N LYS A 481 10.23 9.82 -31.55
CA LYS A 481 11.61 9.40 -31.25
C LYS A 481 12.56 10.59 -31.21
#